data_04b173ff988b00ef520d079c753db160
#
_entry.id   04b173ff988b00ef520d079c753db160
#
_cell.length_a   1.000
_cell.length_b   1.000
_cell.length_c   1.000
_cell.angle_alpha   90.00
_cell.angle_beta   90.00
_cell.angle_gamma   90.00
#
_symmetry.space_group_name_H-M   'P 1'
#
loop_
_entity.id
_entity.type
_entity.pdbx_description
1 polymer ?
#
loop_
_entity_poly.entity_id
_entity_poly.type
_entity_poly.pdbx_seq_one_letter_code
_entity_poly.pdbx_strand_id
1 'polypeptide(L)'
;MQSAATVLDVLRDRGRRGLPCDELYRQLFNPHLYLLAYGRLYSNGGAMTPGADGETVDGMSLGKIGRIIDALRCERYRFAPVKRVYIEKKNGKLRPLGLPSWPDKLVGEVIRLLLEAYYEPQFSGRSHGFRPGRGCHTALTEVAVNWTGTTWFIEGDLSDCFGSLDHEIMIEILAEKIHDNRFLRLLRGMLQAGYLEDWEWNATLSGAPQGGVASPILSNIYLDRLDKFVETVLIPEYTRGKLRRHNREYQKVQYALLQSRKRGDRAEARRLRRRLRCLPTGDPQDPAYRRLRYCRYADDHLLGFAGPKAEAEQIRQRLARFLRDDLKLELNQEKTLITHARTGAARFLGYEITVQHADRKLARGRRSVNGAIALRVPTAVVKAKCAPYLKLGKPEHRPERVQLGDHEIVSIYGAEYRGIVQYYLLAGDVWRLSRLHWVMLTSMLKTLAAKHRSTVTAMARKHQTTIATPHGPRRCFEARVERDGRKPLVARFGGIPLRRQKKAVLTDRHAVPGATRSKGKELITWLRAGRCELCEKPAKVRVHQVRKLADLASPGRPQPAWAQLMARRRRKTLVVCPPCHDTIHARQPTATPTE
;
A
#
# COMPACT_ATOMS: atom_id res chain seq x y z
N MET A 1 -31.87 10.28 11.46
CA MET A 1 -30.66 10.50 10.66
C MET A 1 -30.43 9.33 9.73
N GLN A 2 -29.96 9.58 8.52
CA GLN A 2 -29.64 8.52 7.55
C GLN A 2 -28.47 7.66 8.04
N SER A 3 -28.43 6.39 7.62
CA SER A 3 -27.29 5.52 7.91
C SER A 3 -26.01 6.02 7.22
N ALA A 4 -24.84 5.72 7.79
CA ALA A 4 -23.57 6.07 7.15
C ALA A 4 -23.46 5.48 5.73
N ALA A 5 -23.97 4.27 5.50
CA ALA A 5 -23.97 3.62 4.19
C ALA A 5 -24.78 4.43 3.17
N THR A 6 -26.02 4.83 3.54
CA THR A 6 -26.90 5.63 2.67
C THR A 6 -26.24 6.96 2.26
N VAL A 7 -25.65 7.68 3.24
CA VAL A 7 -24.94 8.95 2.94
C VAL A 7 -23.80 8.74 1.95
N LEU A 8 -22.95 7.73 2.19
CA LEU A 8 -21.82 7.44 1.32
C LEU A 8 -22.23 6.95 -0.07
N ASP A 9 -23.35 6.22 -0.18
CA ASP A 9 -23.87 5.76 -1.48
C ASP A 9 -24.46 6.91 -2.29
N VAL A 10 -25.16 7.86 -1.66
CA VAL A 10 -25.65 9.09 -2.31
C VAL A 10 -24.49 9.93 -2.81
N LEU A 11 -23.44 10.12 -1.99
CA LEU A 11 -22.25 10.87 -2.43
C LEU A 11 -21.53 10.18 -3.60
N ARG A 12 -21.47 8.86 -3.59
CA ARG A 12 -20.86 8.08 -4.68
C ARG A 12 -21.64 8.23 -5.99
N ASP A 13 -22.97 8.25 -5.92
CA ASP A 13 -23.81 8.49 -7.10
C ASP A 13 -23.64 9.92 -7.62
N ARG A 14 -23.66 10.93 -6.74
CA ARG A 14 -23.37 12.32 -7.13
C ARG A 14 -22.00 12.44 -7.81
N GLY A 15 -20.98 11.80 -7.25
CA GLY A 15 -19.64 11.77 -7.83
C GLY A 15 -19.59 11.13 -9.23
N ARG A 16 -20.30 10.01 -9.46
CA ARG A 16 -20.41 9.41 -10.81
C ARG A 16 -21.04 10.32 -11.83
N ARG A 17 -22.03 11.11 -11.40
CA ARG A 17 -22.74 12.06 -12.25
C ARG A 17 -22.05 13.42 -12.37
N GLY A 18 -20.94 13.62 -11.66
CA GLY A 18 -20.21 14.90 -11.64
C GLY A 18 -20.98 16.06 -11.00
N LEU A 19 -22.03 15.77 -10.22
CA LEU A 19 -22.86 16.79 -9.58
C LEU A 19 -22.15 17.41 -8.38
N PRO A 20 -22.29 18.74 -8.13
CA PRO A 20 -21.65 19.40 -7.00
C PRO A 20 -22.20 18.95 -5.65
N CYS A 21 -21.46 19.21 -4.58
CA CYS A 21 -21.84 18.94 -3.20
C CYS A 21 -22.04 20.26 -2.44
N ASP A 22 -23.29 20.55 -2.05
CA ASP A 22 -23.67 21.82 -1.45
C ASP A 22 -23.80 21.75 0.09
N GLU A 23 -24.04 20.56 0.67
CA GLU A 23 -24.28 20.36 2.11
C GLU A 23 -23.35 19.30 2.73
N LEU A 24 -22.08 19.30 2.36
CA LEU A 24 -21.14 18.29 2.83
C LEU A 24 -20.78 18.48 4.30
N TYR A 25 -20.71 19.72 4.78
CA TYR A 25 -20.47 20.06 6.19
C TYR A 25 -21.55 19.50 7.12
N ARG A 26 -22.80 19.51 6.69
CA ARG A 26 -23.94 18.95 7.45
C ARG A 26 -23.78 17.45 7.72
N GLN A 27 -23.11 16.72 6.83
CA GLN A 27 -22.84 15.28 7.03
C GLN A 27 -21.90 15.02 8.20
N LEU A 28 -21.07 15.99 8.60
CA LEU A 28 -20.22 15.89 9.78
C LEU A 28 -21.01 15.84 11.11
N PHE A 29 -22.31 16.11 11.10
CA PHE A 29 -23.16 15.98 12.29
C PHE A 29 -23.76 14.59 12.46
N ASN A 30 -23.45 13.66 11.55
CA ASN A 30 -24.00 12.30 11.58
C ASN A 30 -23.15 11.36 12.45
N PRO A 31 -23.61 10.95 13.65
CA PRO A 31 -22.85 10.10 14.55
C PRO A 31 -22.56 8.70 13.98
N HIS A 32 -23.35 8.23 13.00
CA HIS A 32 -23.10 6.95 12.35
C HIS A 32 -21.80 6.95 11.53
N LEU A 33 -21.40 8.10 10.98
CA LEU A 33 -20.11 8.24 10.29
C LEU A 33 -18.94 8.14 11.28
N TYR A 34 -19.06 8.71 12.48
CA TYR A 34 -18.04 8.59 13.54
C TYR A 34 -17.90 7.16 14.06
N LEU A 35 -19.01 6.46 14.21
CA LEU A 35 -18.98 5.04 14.60
C LEU A 35 -18.32 4.18 13.52
N LEU A 36 -18.58 4.48 12.25
CA LEU A 36 -17.88 3.82 11.14
C LEU A 36 -16.38 4.16 11.14
N ALA A 37 -16.03 5.44 11.33
CA ALA A 37 -14.65 5.93 11.44
C ALA A 37 -13.92 5.22 12.60
N TYR A 38 -14.54 5.19 13.78
CA TYR A 38 -14.01 4.49 14.95
C TYR A 38 -13.76 3.00 14.65
N GLY A 39 -14.75 2.32 14.06
CA GLY A 39 -14.62 0.91 13.67
C GLY A 39 -13.48 0.60 12.70
N ARG A 40 -13.00 1.60 11.95
CA ARG A 40 -11.83 1.49 11.05
C ARG A 40 -10.51 1.81 11.75
N LEU A 41 -10.51 2.78 12.66
CA LEU A 41 -9.30 3.31 13.29
C LEU A 41 -8.84 2.53 14.51
N TYR A 42 -9.78 2.04 15.37
CA TYR A 42 -9.44 1.50 16.70
C TYR A 42 -8.42 0.33 16.66
N SER A 43 -8.40 -0.45 15.60
CA SER A 43 -7.52 -1.61 15.46
C SER A 43 -6.16 -1.27 14.81
N ASN A 44 -5.96 -0.03 14.37
CA ASN A 44 -4.72 0.40 13.75
C ASN A 44 -3.58 0.49 14.77
N GLY A 45 -2.34 0.18 14.34
CA GLY A 45 -1.17 0.22 15.22
C GLY A 45 -0.94 1.60 15.88
N GLY A 46 -1.32 2.70 15.19
CA GLY A 46 -1.23 4.07 15.69
C GLY A 46 -2.42 4.54 16.54
N ALA A 47 -3.43 3.70 16.80
CA ALA A 47 -4.61 4.10 17.58
C ALA A 47 -4.27 4.45 19.03
N MET A 48 -3.32 3.71 19.63
CA MET A 48 -2.78 3.94 20.97
C MET A 48 -1.58 4.90 21.00
N THR A 49 -1.25 5.55 19.89
CA THR A 49 -0.19 6.55 19.84
C THR A 49 -0.82 7.93 20.07
N PRO A 50 -0.45 8.65 21.13
CA PRO A 50 -1.02 9.95 21.44
C PRO A 50 -0.57 11.00 20.44
N GLY A 51 -1.43 12.01 20.23
CA GLY A 51 -1.06 13.28 19.60
C GLY A 51 -0.41 14.23 20.58
N ALA A 52 -0.48 15.53 20.29
CA ALA A 52 0.04 16.60 21.15
C ALA A 52 -0.71 16.71 22.48
N ASP A 53 -2.00 16.39 22.49
CA ASP A 53 -2.90 16.43 23.65
C ASP A 53 -2.78 15.21 24.60
N GLY A 54 -1.94 14.24 24.26
CA GLY A 54 -1.82 12.99 25.02
C GLY A 54 -3.00 12.01 24.82
N GLU A 55 -4.07 12.39 24.12
CA GLU A 55 -5.23 11.53 23.94
C GLU A 55 -4.96 10.36 22.97
N THR A 56 -5.53 9.20 23.32
CA THR A 56 -5.50 7.99 22.50
C THR A 56 -6.91 7.48 22.25
N VAL A 57 -7.01 6.33 21.59
CA VAL A 57 -8.29 5.63 21.38
C VAL A 57 -8.93 5.14 22.68
N ASP A 58 -8.15 5.05 23.76
CA ASP A 58 -8.66 4.66 25.08
C ASP A 58 -9.65 5.71 25.62
N GLY A 59 -10.65 5.29 26.37
CA GLY A 59 -11.71 6.18 26.85
C GLY A 59 -12.72 6.63 25.78
N MET A 60 -12.74 6.00 24.60
CA MET A 60 -13.69 6.32 23.52
C MET A 60 -15.14 6.06 23.98
N SER A 61 -16.04 7.02 23.71
CA SER A 61 -17.45 6.96 24.11
C SER A 61 -18.36 7.69 23.13
N LEU A 62 -19.68 7.40 23.20
CA LEU A 62 -20.69 8.17 22.44
C LEU A 62 -20.73 9.64 22.86
N GLY A 63 -20.48 9.95 24.14
CA GLY A 63 -20.40 11.32 24.63
C GLY A 63 -19.21 12.10 24.03
N LYS A 64 -18.08 11.44 23.75
CA LYS A 64 -16.97 12.08 23.04
C LYS A 64 -17.36 12.43 21.60
N ILE A 65 -18.08 11.53 20.90
CA ILE A 65 -18.63 11.82 19.56
C ILE A 65 -19.59 13.01 19.62
N GLY A 66 -20.49 13.04 20.61
CA GLY A 66 -21.44 14.15 20.81
C GLY A 66 -20.71 15.49 20.92
N ARG A 67 -19.70 15.60 21.80
CA ARG A 67 -18.93 16.83 21.97
C ARG A 67 -18.23 17.29 20.67
N ILE A 68 -17.68 16.37 19.89
CA ILE A 68 -17.08 16.70 18.60
C ILE A 68 -18.13 17.27 17.66
N ILE A 69 -19.30 16.62 17.57
CA ILE A 69 -20.41 17.06 16.70
C ILE A 69 -20.92 18.43 17.14
N ASP A 70 -21.08 18.68 18.45
CA ASP A 70 -21.53 19.97 18.97
C ASP A 70 -20.54 21.10 18.69
N ALA A 71 -19.24 20.82 18.80
CA ALA A 71 -18.20 21.78 18.42
C ALA A 71 -18.24 22.11 16.91
N LEU A 72 -18.49 21.10 16.07
CA LEU A 72 -18.65 21.31 14.62
C LEU A 72 -19.94 22.09 14.29
N ARG A 73 -21.09 21.79 14.92
CA ARG A 73 -22.34 22.53 14.72
C ARG A 73 -22.20 24.02 15.00
N CYS A 74 -21.46 24.35 16.05
CA CYS A 74 -21.20 25.72 16.43
C CYS A 74 -20.01 26.35 15.69
N GLU A 75 -19.43 25.68 14.70
CA GLU A 75 -18.23 26.06 13.96
C GLU A 75 -17.01 26.39 14.86
N ARG A 76 -16.98 25.84 16.09
CA ARG A 76 -15.91 26.02 17.09
C ARG A 76 -14.82 24.96 17.04
N TYR A 77 -15.01 23.90 16.24
CA TYR A 77 -14.01 22.86 16.13
C TYR A 77 -12.75 23.39 15.47
N ARG A 78 -11.59 23.17 16.11
CA ARG A 78 -10.26 23.52 15.58
C ARG A 78 -9.39 22.29 15.65
N PHE A 79 -8.65 22.03 14.58
CA PHE A 79 -7.64 20.96 14.57
C PHE A 79 -6.45 21.37 15.44
N ALA A 80 -5.99 20.45 16.28
CA ALA A 80 -4.78 20.65 17.06
C ALA A 80 -3.54 20.49 16.16
N PRO A 81 -2.42 21.17 16.49
CA PRO A 81 -1.15 20.93 15.83
C PRO A 81 -0.75 19.45 15.94
N VAL A 82 -0.23 18.86 14.86
CA VAL A 82 0.23 17.48 14.89
C VAL A 82 1.57 17.37 15.63
N LYS A 83 1.74 16.37 16.48
CA LYS A 83 3.03 16.07 17.10
C LYS A 83 3.98 15.50 16.03
N ARG A 84 5.11 16.18 15.76
CA ARG A 84 6.12 15.70 14.82
C ARG A 84 7.01 14.66 15.46
N VAL A 85 7.25 13.56 14.75
CA VAL A 85 8.23 12.54 15.10
C VAL A 85 9.00 12.14 13.84
N TYR A 86 10.22 11.66 13.99
CA TYR A 86 11.05 11.26 12.87
C TYR A 86 11.17 9.74 12.79
N ILE A 87 11.07 9.22 11.57
CA ILE A 87 11.32 7.81 11.28
C ILE A 87 12.50 7.72 10.31
N GLU A 88 13.50 6.93 10.66
CA GLU A 88 14.65 6.71 9.82
C GLU A 88 14.28 5.96 8.54
N LYS A 89 14.67 6.53 7.40
CA LYS A 89 14.58 5.87 6.09
C LYS A 89 15.76 4.90 5.91
N LYS A 90 15.62 3.91 5.02
CA LYS A 90 16.68 2.94 4.69
C LYS A 90 18.00 3.54 4.22
N ASN A 91 18.00 4.78 3.79
CA ASN A 91 19.18 5.55 3.35
C ASN A 91 19.75 6.46 4.44
N GLY A 92 19.35 6.28 5.71
CA GLY A 92 19.77 7.09 6.85
C GLY A 92 19.13 8.48 6.95
N LYS A 93 18.36 8.93 5.94
CA LYS A 93 17.62 10.21 6.03
C LYS A 93 16.39 10.03 6.92
N LEU A 94 16.06 11.06 7.67
CA LEU A 94 14.87 11.09 8.50
C LEU A 94 13.63 11.43 7.66
N ARG A 95 12.50 10.83 8.04
CA ARG A 95 11.17 11.14 7.48
C ARG A 95 10.31 11.74 8.58
N PRO A 96 9.86 13.00 8.47
CA PRO A 96 8.93 13.58 9.43
C PRO A 96 7.58 12.86 9.31
N LEU A 97 6.98 12.55 10.46
CA LEU A 97 5.64 11.99 10.57
C LEU A 97 4.84 12.84 11.55
N GLY A 98 3.66 13.31 11.14
CA GLY A 98 2.74 14.03 12.01
C GLY A 98 1.78 13.06 12.71
N LEU A 99 1.67 13.16 14.02
CA LEU A 99 0.74 12.39 14.85
C LEU A 99 -0.42 13.29 15.27
N PRO A 100 -1.61 13.20 14.63
CA PRO A 100 -2.78 13.96 15.03
C PRO A 100 -3.32 13.51 16.39
N SER A 101 -4.06 14.37 17.07
CA SER A 101 -4.86 14.05 18.26
C SER A 101 -5.91 12.97 17.95
N TRP A 102 -6.43 12.32 18.98
CA TRP A 102 -7.46 11.29 18.74
C TRP A 102 -8.76 11.87 18.18
N PRO A 103 -9.30 12.99 18.65
CA PRO A 103 -10.45 13.64 18.02
C PRO A 103 -10.18 14.00 16.54
N ASP A 104 -9.01 14.51 16.22
CA ASP A 104 -8.62 14.88 14.86
C ASP A 104 -8.50 13.65 13.93
N LYS A 105 -8.02 12.52 14.46
CA LYS A 105 -8.04 11.25 13.71
C LYS A 105 -9.47 10.84 13.35
N LEU A 106 -10.44 11.01 14.27
CA LEU A 106 -11.85 10.68 14.03
C LEU A 106 -12.49 11.61 13.00
N VAL A 107 -12.35 12.92 13.17
CA VAL A 107 -12.88 13.93 12.21
C VAL A 107 -12.22 13.75 10.85
N GLY A 108 -10.90 13.59 10.81
CA GLY A 108 -10.14 13.33 9.59
C GLY A 108 -10.59 12.06 8.87
N GLU A 109 -10.95 10.97 9.59
CA GLU A 109 -11.48 9.76 8.97
C GLU A 109 -12.90 9.99 8.41
N VAL A 110 -13.74 10.77 9.09
CA VAL A 110 -15.07 11.14 8.54
C VAL A 110 -14.90 11.97 7.27
N ILE A 111 -14.04 12.98 7.27
CA ILE A 111 -13.70 13.76 6.08
C ILE A 111 -13.20 12.85 4.95
N ARG A 112 -12.28 11.93 5.25
CA ARG A 112 -11.77 10.95 4.28
C ARG A 112 -12.90 10.09 3.68
N LEU A 113 -13.85 9.63 4.51
CA LEU A 113 -14.99 8.82 4.07
C LEU A 113 -15.88 9.58 3.09
N LEU A 114 -16.18 10.84 3.39
CA LEU A 114 -17.02 11.69 2.56
C LEU A 114 -16.33 11.99 1.22
N LEU A 115 -15.07 12.45 1.25
CA LEU A 115 -14.29 12.75 0.05
C LEU A 115 -14.04 11.51 -0.79
N GLU A 116 -13.69 10.35 -0.18
CA GLU A 116 -13.48 9.10 -0.90
C GLU A 116 -14.77 8.66 -1.61
N ALA A 117 -15.92 8.73 -0.93
CA ALA A 117 -17.19 8.34 -1.54
C ALA A 117 -17.51 9.18 -2.79
N TYR A 118 -17.21 10.47 -2.74
CA TYR A 118 -17.51 11.39 -3.84
C TYR A 118 -16.48 11.34 -4.97
N TYR A 119 -15.16 11.36 -4.66
CA TYR A 119 -14.11 11.47 -5.67
C TYR A 119 -13.67 10.12 -6.27
N GLU A 120 -13.81 8.99 -5.56
CA GLU A 120 -13.36 7.68 -6.06
C GLU A 120 -13.93 7.31 -7.45
N PRO A 121 -15.21 7.58 -7.77
CA PRO A 121 -15.75 7.32 -9.10
C PRO A 121 -15.16 8.19 -10.22
N GLN A 122 -14.56 9.33 -9.87
CA GLN A 122 -14.05 10.34 -10.81
C GLN A 122 -12.56 10.17 -11.11
N PHE A 123 -11.83 9.46 -10.26
CA PHE A 123 -10.40 9.26 -10.43
C PHE A 123 -10.06 8.43 -11.66
N SER A 124 -8.96 8.78 -12.30
CA SER A 124 -8.40 8.04 -13.42
C SER A 124 -8.28 6.53 -13.14
N GLY A 125 -8.64 5.71 -14.13
CA GLY A 125 -8.40 4.27 -14.11
C GLY A 125 -6.92 3.89 -14.00
N ARG A 126 -6.00 4.82 -14.26
CA ARG A 126 -4.54 4.65 -14.25
C ARG A 126 -3.89 5.03 -12.93
N SER A 127 -4.66 5.57 -11.98
CA SER A 127 -4.23 5.86 -10.62
C SER A 127 -4.55 4.70 -9.69
N HIS A 128 -3.59 4.23 -8.89
CA HIS A 128 -3.70 2.99 -8.10
C HIS A 128 -3.40 3.14 -6.60
N GLY A 129 -2.62 4.15 -6.18
CA GLY A 129 -2.22 4.32 -4.77
C GLY A 129 -3.35 4.82 -3.88
N PHE A 130 -3.46 4.31 -2.65
CA PHE A 130 -4.42 4.73 -1.63
C PHE A 130 -5.90 4.64 -2.02
N ARG A 131 -6.24 3.79 -2.97
CA ARG A 131 -7.59 3.64 -3.49
C ARG A 131 -8.21 2.29 -3.14
N PRO A 132 -9.54 2.21 -2.88
CA PRO A 132 -10.22 0.96 -2.58
C PRO A 132 -10.07 -0.09 -3.69
N GLY A 133 -9.69 -1.30 -3.32
CA GLY A 133 -9.54 -2.42 -4.26
C GLY A 133 -8.36 -2.32 -5.22
N ARG A 134 -7.52 -1.29 -5.09
CA ARG A 134 -6.30 -1.10 -5.88
C ARG A 134 -5.05 -1.25 -5.02
N GLY A 135 -3.88 -1.29 -5.63
CA GLY A 135 -2.61 -1.42 -4.93
C GLY A 135 -1.44 -1.59 -5.89
N CYS A 136 -0.23 -1.78 -5.36
CA CYS A 136 0.98 -1.98 -6.17
C CYS A 136 0.82 -3.07 -7.23
N HIS A 137 0.15 -4.18 -6.89
CA HIS A 137 -0.04 -5.28 -7.84
C HIS A 137 -1.00 -4.95 -8.97
N THR A 138 -2.03 -4.12 -8.74
CA THR A 138 -2.93 -3.68 -9.81
C THR A 138 -2.21 -2.76 -10.79
N ALA A 139 -1.38 -1.83 -10.29
CA ALA A 139 -0.54 -0.96 -11.12
C ALA A 139 0.47 -1.76 -11.95
N LEU A 140 1.20 -2.67 -11.32
CA LEU A 140 2.18 -3.53 -12.00
C LEU A 140 1.53 -4.47 -13.02
N THR A 141 0.32 -4.94 -12.76
CA THR A 141 -0.45 -5.77 -13.71
C THR A 141 -0.87 -4.96 -14.92
N GLU A 142 -1.35 -3.72 -14.72
CA GLU A 142 -1.65 -2.78 -15.81
C GLU A 142 -0.44 -2.58 -16.72
N VAL A 143 0.72 -2.27 -16.15
CA VAL A 143 1.97 -2.13 -16.90
C VAL A 143 2.35 -3.42 -17.63
N ALA A 144 2.29 -4.57 -16.96
CA ALA A 144 2.71 -5.85 -17.52
C ALA A 144 1.83 -6.35 -18.68
N VAL A 145 0.53 -6.05 -18.65
CA VAL A 145 -0.45 -6.53 -19.64
C VAL A 145 -0.56 -5.55 -20.81
N ASN A 146 -0.66 -4.25 -20.51
CA ASN A 146 -1.08 -3.27 -21.51
C ASN A 146 0.06 -2.50 -22.18
N TRP A 147 1.33 -2.61 -21.72
CA TRP A 147 2.43 -1.78 -22.19
C TRP A 147 3.37 -2.48 -23.19
N THR A 148 2.88 -3.50 -23.90
CA THR A 148 3.65 -4.19 -24.94
C THR A 148 4.17 -3.20 -25.98
N GLY A 149 5.45 -3.35 -26.40
CA GLY A 149 6.08 -2.54 -27.43
C GLY A 149 6.60 -1.18 -26.99
N THR A 150 6.65 -0.90 -25.69
CA THR A 150 7.31 0.29 -25.13
C THR A 150 8.80 0.31 -25.49
N THR A 151 9.32 1.47 -25.89
CA THR A 151 10.73 1.72 -26.23
C THR A 151 11.46 2.44 -25.11
N TRP A 152 10.80 3.41 -24.47
CA TRP A 152 11.32 4.22 -23.38
C TRP A 152 10.40 4.17 -22.18
N PHE A 153 10.97 4.05 -21.00
CA PHE A 153 10.30 4.32 -19.74
C PHE A 153 10.74 5.69 -19.24
N ILE A 154 9.79 6.48 -18.80
CA ILE A 154 10.02 7.76 -18.11
C ILE A 154 9.56 7.51 -16.67
N GLU A 155 10.54 7.41 -15.77
CA GLU A 155 10.34 7.23 -14.34
C GLU A 155 10.15 8.61 -13.72
N GLY A 156 9.11 8.81 -12.90
CA GLY A 156 8.87 10.07 -12.21
C GLY A 156 8.59 9.85 -10.73
N ASP A 157 9.31 10.61 -9.90
CA ASP A 157 9.15 10.68 -8.46
C ASP A 157 9.02 12.16 -8.08
N LEU A 158 8.04 12.52 -7.25
CA LEU A 158 7.86 13.89 -6.79
C LEU A 158 8.73 14.15 -5.57
N SER A 159 9.38 15.31 -5.54
CA SER A 159 10.13 15.74 -4.37
C SER A 159 9.17 16.12 -3.26
N ASP A 160 9.20 15.39 -2.13
CA ASP A 160 8.37 15.64 -0.93
C ASP A 160 6.90 15.99 -1.23
N CYS A 161 6.24 15.19 -2.04
CA CYS A 161 4.87 15.47 -2.52
C CYS A 161 3.91 15.87 -1.39
N PHE A 162 3.93 15.16 -0.25
CA PHE A 162 3.05 15.49 0.88
C PHE A 162 3.40 16.80 1.56
N GLY A 163 4.66 17.18 1.62
CA GLY A 163 5.11 18.42 2.23
C GLY A 163 4.99 19.64 1.31
N SER A 164 4.77 19.43 0.00
CA SER A 164 4.78 20.50 -0.99
C SER A 164 3.40 20.80 -1.59
N LEU A 165 2.32 20.13 -1.11
CA LEU A 165 0.97 20.42 -1.60
C LEU A 165 0.59 21.87 -1.25
N ASP A 166 0.32 22.69 -2.27
CA ASP A 166 -0.12 24.07 -2.06
C ASP A 166 -1.56 24.09 -1.52
N HIS A 167 -1.78 24.79 -0.41
CA HIS A 167 -3.08 24.83 0.27
C HIS A 167 -4.14 25.56 -0.54
N GLU A 168 -3.78 26.65 -1.22
CA GLU A 168 -4.74 27.44 -2.00
C GLU A 168 -5.17 26.63 -3.23
N ILE A 169 -4.23 26.06 -3.97
CA ILE A 169 -4.54 25.17 -5.12
C ILE A 169 -5.40 23.98 -4.65
N MET A 170 -5.11 23.39 -3.47
CA MET A 170 -5.93 22.31 -2.93
C MET A 170 -7.37 22.75 -2.70
N ILE A 171 -7.57 23.91 -2.08
CA ILE A 171 -8.91 24.45 -1.80
C ILE A 171 -9.62 24.85 -3.10
N GLU A 172 -8.94 25.43 -4.07
CA GLU A 172 -9.48 25.73 -5.39
C GLU A 172 -9.97 24.46 -6.12
N ILE A 173 -9.17 23.41 -6.15
CA ILE A 173 -9.55 22.11 -6.72
C ILE A 173 -10.80 21.55 -6.05
N LEU A 174 -10.88 21.63 -4.72
CA LEU A 174 -12.04 21.17 -3.97
C LEU A 174 -13.27 22.02 -4.22
N ALA A 175 -13.12 23.35 -4.30
CA ALA A 175 -14.19 24.32 -4.50
C ALA A 175 -14.90 24.18 -5.86
N GLU A 176 -14.23 23.63 -6.89
CA GLU A 176 -14.86 23.32 -8.18
C GLU A 176 -16.07 22.37 -8.06
N LYS A 177 -16.08 21.54 -7.03
CA LYS A 177 -17.07 20.48 -6.84
C LYS A 177 -17.80 20.56 -5.50
N ILE A 178 -17.20 21.19 -4.50
CA ILE A 178 -17.74 21.32 -3.16
C ILE A 178 -18.12 22.78 -2.95
N HIS A 179 -19.41 23.09 -3.06
CA HIS A 179 -19.96 24.44 -2.91
C HIS A 179 -20.41 24.71 -1.47
N ASP A 180 -19.69 24.14 -0.50
CA ASP A 180 -19.94 24.31 0.94
C ASP A 180 -18.75 25.01 1.60
N ASN A 181 -18.85 26.33 1.74
CA ASN A 181 -17.78 27.16 2.31
C ASN A 181 -17.40 26.76 3.74
N ARG A 182 -18.33 26.22 4.55
CA ARG A 182 -18.04 25.76 5.89
C ARG A 182 -17.13 24.53 5.86
N PHE A 183 -17.39 23.63 4.92
CA PHE A 183 -16.55 22.44 4.73
C PHE A 183 -15.16 22.83 4.23
N LEU A 184 -15.06 23.75 3.28
CA LEU A 184 -13.78 24.23 2.76
C LEU A 184 -12.97 24.99 3.83
N ARG A 185 -13.62 25.83 4.68
CA ARG A 185 -12.95 26.46 5.83
C ARG A 185 -12.42 25.44 6.83
N LEU A 186 -13.20 24.39 7.11
CA LEU A 186 -12.75 23.31 8.01
C LEU A 186 -11.51 22.59 7.45
N LEU A 187 -11.49 22.29 6.15
CA LEU A 187 -10.34 21.67 5.48
C LEU A 187 -9.11 22.59 5.49
N ARG A 188 -9.29 23.89 5.22
CA ARG A 188 -8.22 24.87 5.31
C ARG A 188 -7.64 24.91 6.72
N GLY A 189 -8.49 24.94 7.75
CA GLY A 189 -8.06 24.85 9.16
C GLY A 189 -7.30 23.55 9.49
N MET A 190 -7.67 22.43 8.87
CA MET A 190 -6.96 21.16 9.02
C MET A 190 -5.56 21.19 8.39
N LEU A 191 -5.43 21.80 7.21
CA LEU A 191 -4.15 21.92 6.51
C LEU A 191 -3.19 22.90 7.24
N GLN A 192 -3.73 23.96 7.82
CA GLN A 192 -3.00 25.03 8.49
C GLN A 192 -2.83 24.82 9.99
N ALA A 193 -3.24 23.68 10.56
CA ALA A 193 -3.19 23.44 12.01
C ALA A 193 -1.77 23.50 12.62
N GLY A 194 -0.74 23.41 11.81
CA GLY A 194 0.65 23.45 12.27
C GLY A 194 1.13 22.10 12.81
N TYR A 195 2.37 22.13 13.35
CA TYR A 195 2.95 20.98 14.03
C TYR A 195 3.75 21.40 15.24
N LEU A 196 3.84 20.51 16.21
CA LEU A 196 4.69 20.65 17.38
C LEU A 196 5.96 19.81 17.20
N GLU A 197 7.10 20.46 17.27
CA GLU A 197 8.44 19.86 17.29
C GLU A 197 9.20 20.41 18.49
N ASP A 198 9.73 19.54 19.33
CA ASP A 198 10.39 19.89 20.59
C ASP A 198 9.54 20.83 21.48
N TRP A 199 8.22 20.65 21.45
CA TRP A 199 7.20 21.44 22.14
C TRP A 199 7.03 22.88 21.61
N GLU A 200 7.73 23.25 20.52
CA GLU A 200 7.53 24.52 19.83
C GLU A 200 6.52 24.36 18.69
N TRP A 201 5.63 25.34 18.57
CA TRP A 201 4.66 25.38 17.49
C TRP A 201 5.28 25.93 16.22
N ASN A 202 5.05 25.23 15.12
CA ASN A 202 5.50 25.62 13.80
C ASN A 202 4.30 25.69 12.84
N ALA A 203 4.25 26.74 12.02
CA ALA A 203 3.22 26.87 10.99
C ALA A 203 3.40 25.84 9.87
N THR A 204 2.30 25.31 9.34
CA THR A 204 2.30 24.55 8.10
C THR A 204 1.96 25.48 6.94
N LEU A 205 2.98 25.96 6.23
CA LEU A 205 2.81 26.87 5.09
C LEU A 205 2.35 26.14 3.82
N SER A 206 2.72 24.87 3.69
CA SER A 206 2.33 23.97 2.60
C SER A 206 2.26 22.53 3.11
N GLY A 207 1.63 21.67 2.33
CA GLY A 207 1.60 20.23 2.57
C GLY A 207 0.43 19.74 3.42
N ALA A 208 0.23 18.43 3.37
CA ALA A 208 -0.66 17.71 4.26
C ALA A 208 0.19 16.86 5.21
N PRO A 209 -0.17 16.77 6.51
CA PRO A 209 0.64 16.05 7.49
C PRO A 209 0.91 14.61 7.04
N GLN A 210 2.18 14.23 6.88
CA GLN A 210 2.55 12.83 6.64
C GLN A 210 2.14 12.01 7.86
N GLY A 211 1.12 11.15 7.70
CA GLY A 211 0.48 10.41 8.79
C GLY A 211 -0.92 10.91 9.16
N GLY A 212 -1.37 12.02 8.61
CA GLY A 212 -2.77 12.46 8.67
C GLY A 212 -3.70 11.45 7.98
N VAL A 213 -4.86 11.19 8.59
CA VAL A 213 -5.81 10.18 8.08
C VAL A 213 -6.42 10.58 6.74
N ALA A 214 -6.68 11.86 6.52
CA ALA A 214 -7.23 12.40 5.28
C ALA A 214 -6.17 12.72 4.21
N SER A 215 -4.89 12.81 4.57
CA SER A 215 -3.82 13.21 3.64
C SER A 215 -3.74 12.36 2.36
N PRO A 216 -3.92 11.02 2.38
CA PRO A 216 -3.89 10.22 1.15
C PRO A 216 -4.99 10.55 0.14
N ILE A 217 -6.22 10.83 0.60
CA ILE A 217 -7.31 11.21 -0.33
C ILE A 217 -7.10 12.62 -0.88
N LEU A 218 -6.64 13.56 -0.06
CA LEU A 218 -6.31 14.91 -0.51
C LEU A 218 -5.19 14.90 -1.55
N SER A 219 -4.12 14.15 -1.32
CA SER A 219 -3.05 13.96 -2.30
C SER A 219 -3.57 13.36 -3.62
N ASN A 220 -4.48 12.39 -3.57
CA ASN A 220 -5.08 11.84 -4.79
C ASN A 220 -5.96 12.85 -5.53
N ILE A 221 -6.73 13.68 -4.83
CA ILE A 221 -7.56 14.75 -5.42
C ILE A 221 -6.64 15.78 -6.11
N TYR A 222 -5.57 16.18 -5.46
CA TYR A 222 -4.60 17.12 -6.02
C TYR A 222 -3.91 16.56 -7.28
N LEU A 223 -3.41 15.34 -7.19
CA LEU A 223 -2.70 14.67 -8.28
C LEU A 223 -3.63 14.14 -9.40
N ASP A 224 -4.95 14.18 -9.23
CA ASP A 224 -5.88 13.90 -10.31
C ASP A 224 -5.77 14.94 -11.44
N ARG A 225 -5.30 16.16 -11.13
CA ARG A 225 -4.93 17.17 -12.15
C ARG A 225 -3.82 16.68 -13.07
N LEU A 226 -2.79 16.06 -12.48
CA LEU A 226 -1.72 15.41 -13.24
C LEU A 226 -2.25 14.27 -14.11
N ASP A 227 -3.10 13.41 -13.53
CA ASP A 227 -3.70 12.31 -14.27
C ASP A 227 -4.50 12.82 -15.48
N LYS A 228 -5.32 13.85 -15.27
CA LYS A 228 -6.11 14.48 -16.34
C LYS A 228 -5.22 15.15 -17.39
N PHE A 229 -4.22 15.92 -16.99
CA PHE A 229 -3.27 16.52 -17.95
C PHE A 229 -2.61 15.44 -18.83
N VAL A 230 -2.16 14.34 -18.23
CA VAL A 230 -1.56 13.26 -19.01
C VAL A 230 -2.59 12.59 -19.94
N GLU A 231 -3.81 12.35 -19.48
CA GLU A 231 -4.84 11.65 -20.25
C GLU A 231 -5.47 12.50 -21.35
N THR A 232 -5.68 13.80 -21.12
CA THR A 232 -6.38 14.69 -22.06
C THR A 232 -5.44 15.46 -22.98
N VAL A 233 -4.19 15.66 -22.60
CA VAL A 233 -3.20 16.43 -23.38
C VAL A 233 -2.09 15.52 -23.91
N LEU A 234 -1.29 14.91 -23.02
CA LEU A 234 -0.10 14.19 -23.46
C LEU A 234 -0.41 12.90 -24.23
N ILE A 235 -1.34 12.08 -23.75
CA ILE A 235 -1.68 10.81 -24.42
C ILE A 235 -2.25 11.04 -25.82
N PRO A 236 -3.22 11.92 -26.06
CA PRO A 236 -3.71 12.19 -27.41
C PRO A 236 -2.62 12.70 -28.36
N GLU A 237 -1.77 13.62 -27.91
CA GLU A 237 -0.71 14.22 -28.73
C GLU A 237 0.39 13.19 -29.10
N TYR A 238 0.82 12.39 -28.13
CA TYR A 238 1.87 11.39 -28.30
C TYR A 238 1.35 9.98 -28.58
N THR A 239 0.10 9.85 -29.05
CA THR A 239 -0.48 8.56 -29.47
C THR A 239 -1.11 8.69 -30.84
N ARG A 240 -0.45 8.10 -31.86
CA ARG A 240 -0.92 8.13 -33.24
C ARG A 240 -0.67 6.80 -33.95
N GLY A 241 -1.43 6.52 -34.99
CA GLY A 241 -1.37 5.28 -35.75
C GLY A 241 -1.97 4.08 -35.00
N LYS A 242 -2.72 3.23 -35.68
CA LYS A 242 -3.28 1.98 -35.08
C LYS A 242 -2.24 0.87 -35.04
N LEU A 243 -1.48 0.71 -36.11
CA LEU A 243 -0.45 -0.30 -36.32
C LEU A 243 0.78 0.35 -36.93
N ARG A 244 1.95 -0.22 -36.65
CA ARG A 244 3.19 0.17 -37.35
C ARG A 244 3.12 -0.30 -38.79
N ARG A 245 3.65 0.48 -39.72
CA ARG A 245 3.85 0.03 -41.11
C ARG A 245 4.72 -1.23 -41.12
N HIS A 246 4.54 -2.06 -42.13
CA HIS A 246 5.37 -3.26 -42.27
C HIS A 246 6.83 -2.89 -42.51
N ASN A 247 7.72 -3.64 -41.90
CA ASN A 247 9.16 -3.49 -42.14
C ASN A 247 9.50 -3.97 -43.56
N ARG A 248 10.08 -3.07 -44.36
CA ARG A 248 10.44 -3.36 -45.77
C ARG A 248 11.38 -4.57 -45.91
N GLU A 249 12.36 -4.71 -45.01
CA GLU A 249 13.27 -5.88 -45.04
C GLU A 249 12.49 -7.17 -44.72
N TYR A 250 11.60 -7.14 -43.75
CA TYR A 250 10.76 -8.28 -43.42
C TYR A 250 9.94 -8.72 -44.64
N GLN A 251 9.32 -7.79 -45.36
CA GLN A 251 8.53 -8.07 -46.58
C GLN A 251 9.42 -8.66 -47.69
N LYS A 252 10.61 -8.10 -47.95
CA LYS A 252 11.56 -8.64 -48.94
C LYS A 252 11.92 -10.10 -48.63
N VAL A 253 12.31 -10.36 -47.37
CA VAL A 253 12.70 -11.74 -46.96
C VAL A 253 11.47 -12.69 -46.96
N GLN A 254 10.29 -12.19 -46.62
CA GLN A 254 9.05 -12.98 -46.71
C GLN A 254 8.71 -13.36 -48.15
N TYR A 255 8.83 -12.41 -49.06
CA TYR A 255 8.62 -12.67 -50.50
C TYR A 255 9.62 -13.69 -51.02
N ALA A 256 10.92 -13.52 -50.76
CA ALA A 256 11.95 -14.46 -51.14
C ALA A 256 11.71 -15.86 -50.59
N LEU A 257 11.22 -15.98 -49.35
CA LEU A 257 10.83 -17.25 -48.72
C LEU A 257 9.64 -17.93 -49.48
N LEU A 258 8.68 -17.15 -49.92
CA LEU A 258 7.55 -17.65 -50.70
C LEU A 258 8.04 -18.17 -52.07
N GLN A 259 8.93 -17.45 -52.75
CA GLN A 259 9.52 -17.86 -54.04
C GLN A 259 10.38 -19.12 -53.91
N SER A 260 11.24 -19.19 -52.88
CA SER A 260 12.06 -20.37 -52.57
C SER A 260 11.18 -21.64 -52.34
N ARG A 261 10.06 -21.49 -51.63
CA ARG A 261 9.11 -22.59 -51.44
C ARG A 261 8.42 -23.03 -52.71
N LYS A 262 8.03 -22.08 -53.59
CA LYS A 262 7.46 -22.41 -54.89
C LYS A 262 8.43 -23.19 -55.78
N ARG A 263 9.73 -22.88 -55.70
CA ARG A 263 10.82 -23.56 -56.42
C ARG A 263 11.25 -24.87 -55.77
N GLY A 264 10.71 -25.24 -54.63
CA GLY A 264 11.06 -26.47 -53.92
C GLY A 264 12.41 -26.42 -53.19
N ASP A 265 13.11 -25.27 -53.17
CA ASP A 265 14.39 -25.12 -52.49
C ASP A 265 14.21 -25.08 -50.96
N ARG A 266 14.35 -26.26 -50.39
CA ARG A 266 14.18 -26.45 -48.90
C ARG A 266 15.32 -25.85 -48.10
N ALA A 267 16.56 -25.81 -48.68
CA ALA A 267 17.73 -25.28 -47.95
C ALA A 267 17.64 -23.75 -47.81
N GLU A 268 17.37 -23.07 -48.92
CA GLU A 268 17.19 -21.61 -48.96
C GLU A 268 15.97 -21.20 -48.14
N ALA A 269 14.85 -21.95 -48.25
CA ALA A 269 13.67 -21.69 -47.43
C ALA A 269 13.94 -21.78 -45.91
N ARG A 270 14.80 -22.71 -45.45
CA ARG A 270 15.25 -22.79 -44.05
C ARG A 270 16.08 -21.59 -43.62
N ARG A 271 17.00 -21.14 -44.49
CA ARG A 271 17.88 -19.97 -44.30
C ARG A 271 17.04 -18.70 -44.15
N LEU A 272 16.15 -18.44 -45.11
CA LEU A 272 15.25 -17.28 -45.13
C LEU A 272 14.28 -17.28 -43.94
N ARG A 273 13.77 -18.43 -43.54
CA ARG A 273 12.92 -18.55 -42.34
C ARG A 273 13.68 -18.20 -41.08
N ARG A 274 14.98 -18.56 -40.94
CA ARG A 274 15.82 -18.14 -39.81
C ARG A 274 16.01 -16.62 -39.80
N ARG A 275 16.33 -16.01 -40.97
CA ARG A 275 16.48 -14.56 -41.11
C ARG A 275 15.17 -13.82 -40.77
N LEU A 276 14.04 -14.30 -41.28
CA LEU A 276 12.71 -13.71 -41.01
C LEU A 276 12.38 -13.68 -39.51
N ARG A 277 12.82 -14.68 -38.75
CA ARG A 277 12.61 -14.73 -37.30
C ARG A 277 13.37 -13.67 -36.53
N CYS A 278 14.47 -13.16 -37.07
CA CYS A 278 15.27 -12.10 -36.44
C CYS A 278 14.78 -10.69 -36.79
N LEU A 279 13.96 -10.54 -37.83
CA LEU A 279 13.45 -9.25 -38.27
C LEU A 279 12.13 -8.89 -37.56
N PRO A 280 11.95 -7.63 -37.14
CA PRO A 280 10.67 -7.15 -36.65
C PRO A 280 9.66 -7.07 -37.80
N THR A 281 8.40 -7.48 -37.56
CA THR A 281 7.32 -7.43 -38.55
C THR A 281 6.90 -6.00 -38.87
N GLY A 282 6.79 -5.15 -37.83
CA GLY A 282 6.53 -3.72 -37.97
C GLY A 282 7.82 -2.94 -37.93
N ASP A 283 7.86 -1.80 -38.63
CA ASP A 283 9.00 -0.90 -38.65
C ASP A 283 9.21 -0.27 -37.27
N PRO A 284 10.35 -0.51 -36.60
CA PRO A 284 10.65 0.11 -35.29
C PRO A 284 10.74 1.63 -35.34
N GLN A 285 11.09 2.18 -36.50
CA GLN A 285 11.32 3.62 -36.73
C GLN A 285 10.14 4.30 -37.42
N ASP A 286 8.97 3.66 -37.50
CA ASP A 286 7.80 4.23 -38.14
C ASP A 286 7.43 5.62 -37.54
N PRO A 287 7.53 6.72 -38.32
CA PRO A 287 7.23 8.05 -37.84
C PRO A 287 5.73 8.27 -37.62
N ALA A 288 4.88 7.48 -38.26
CA ALA A 288 3.42 7.56 -38.12
C ALA A 288 2.87 6.79 -36.93
N TYR A 289 3.72 6.05 -36.19
CA TYR A 289 3.30 5.29 -35.04
C TYR A 289 3.92 5.81 -33.75
N ARG A 290 3.09 6.24 -32.82
CA ARG A 290 3.45 6.63 -31.45
C ARG A 290 2.47 6.03 -30.48
N ARG A 291 2.94 5.72 -29.28
CA ARG A 291 2.08 5.25 -28.19
C ARG A 291 2.62 5.70 -26.86
N LEU A 292 1.86 6.55 -26.17
CA LEU A 292 2.13 6.94 -24.78
C LEU A 292 1.19 6.21 -23.84
N ARG A 293 1.71 5.73 -22.73
CA ARG A 293 0.99 5.04 -21.66
C ARG A 293 1.42 5.61 -20.32
N TYR A 294 0.54 5.54 -19.35
CA TYR A 294 0.70 6.15 -18.04
C TYR A 294 0.15 5.26 -16.95
N CYS A 295 0.82 5.26 -15.77
CA CYS A 295 0.37 4.61 -14.56
C CYS A 295 0.93 5.37 -13.36
N ARG A 296 0.08 5.69 -12.38
CA ARG A 296 0.47 6.37 -11.14
C ARG A 296 0.12 5.53 -9.91
N TYR A 297 0.98 5.58 -8.92
CA TYR A 297 0.76 5.01 -7.60
C TYR A 297 1.17 6.06 -6.55
N ALA A 298 0.21 6.78 -5.97
CA ALA A 298 0.47 7.94 -5.12
C ALA A 298 1.31 9.00 -5.86
N ASP A 299 2.48 9.31 -5.34
CA ASP A 299 3.48 10.21 -5.91
C ASP A 299 4.36 9.57 -7.00
N ASP A 300 4.58 8.24 -6.93
CA ASP A 300 5.32 7.50 -7.95
C ASP A 300 4.52 7.39 -9.26
N HIS A 301 5.09 7.76 -10.39
CA HIS A 301 4.47 7.57 -11.69
C HIS A 301 5.44 7.03 -12.73
N LEU A 302 4.90 6.29 -13.68
CA LEU A 302 5.65 5.71 -14.78
C LEU A 302 4.93 6.00 -16.09
N LEU A 303 5.68 6.45 -17.12
CA LEU A 303 5.18 6.52 -18.48
C LEU A 303 5.96 5.54 -19.36
N GLY A 304 5.24 4.91 -20.30
CA GLY A 304 5.82 4.03 -21.31
C GLY A 304 5.60 4.63 -22.69
N PHE A 305 6.68 4.91 -23.41
CA PHE A 305 6.62 5.55 -24.71
C PHE A 305 7.20 4.68 -25.82
N ALA A 306 6.47 4.60 -26.93
CA ALA A 306 6.93 4.00 -28.17
C ALA A 306 7.17 5.08 -29.21
N GLY A 307 8.42 5.55 -29.34
CA GLY A 307 8.84 6.62 -30.23
C GLY A 307 10.33 6.95 -30.05
N PRO A 308 10.83 8.06 -30.64
CA PRO A 308 12.20 8.53 -30.48
C PRO A 308 12.51 9.01 -29.07
N LYS A 309 13.78 8.99 -28.68
CA LYS A 309 14.24 9.48 -27.38
C LYS A 309 13.95 10.97 -27.18
N ALA A 310 14.14 11.78 -28.22
CA ALA A 310 13.88 13.22 -28.15
C ALA A 310 12.42 13.54 -27.77
N GLU A 311 11.44 12.82 -28.33
CA GLU A 311 10.04 12.98 -27.93
C GLU A 311 9.80 12.54 -26.47
N ALA A 312 10.49 11.50 -25.98
CA ALA A 312 10.42 11.11 -24.56
C ALA A 312 10.98 12.19 -23.64
N GLU A 313 12.04 12.88 -24.04
CA GLU A 313 12.61 14.03 -23.33
C GLU A 313 11.64 15.22 -23.31
N GLN A 314 10.99 15.51 -24.43
CA GLN A 314 9.92 16.54 -24.50
C GLN A 314 8.75 16.21 -23.57
N ILE A 315 8.29 14.96 -23.55
CA ILE A 315 7.23 14.53 -22.62
C ILE A 315 7.64 14.80 -21.18
N ARG A 316 8.85 14.43 -20.78
CA ARG A 316 9.39 14.68 -19.44
C ARG A 316 9.42 16.18 -19.12
N GLN A 317 9.91 17.01 -20.03
CA GLN A 317 9.98 18.46 -19.83
C GLN A 317 8.61 19.09 -19.69
N ARG A 318 7.62 18.68 -20.50
CA ARG A 318 6.24 19.18 -20.42
C ARG A 318 5.58 18.77 -19.09
N LEU A 319 5.83 17.53 -18.66
CA LEU A 319 5.36 17.04 -17.36
C LEU A 319 5.94 17.87 -16.21
N ALA A 320 7.28 18.11 -16.24
CA ALA A 320 7.96 18.93 -15.24
C ALA A 320 7.42 20.37 -15.20
N ARG A 321 7.17 20.96 -16.37
CA ARG A 321 6.60 22.31 -16.49
C ARG A 321 5.20 22.36 -15.87
N PHE A 322 4.30 21.46 -16.26
CA PHE A 322 2.95 21.39 -15.70
C PHE A 322 2.96 21.22 -14.17
N LEU A 323 3.79 20.31 -13.64
CA LEU A 323 3.89 20.10 -12.20
C LEU A 323 4.35 21.38 -11.48
N ARG A 324 5.35 22.08 -12.00
CA ARG A 324 5.91 23.29 -11.38
C ARG A 324 4.94 24.47 -11.50
N ASP A 325 4.41 24.72 -12.67
CA ASP A 325 3.67 25.94 -12.98
C ASP A 325 2.22 25.87 -12.46
N ASP A 326 1.54 24.73 -12.67
CA ASP A 326 0.13 24.54 -12.32
C ASP A 326 -0.08 23.93 -10.92
N LEU A 327 0.83 23.08 -10.47
CA LEU A 327 0.67 22.35 -9.20
C LEU A 327 1.71 22.70 -8.14
N LYS A 328 2.64 23.61 -8.40
CA LYS A 328 3.73 23.98 -7.48
C LYS A 328 4.48 22.76 -6.91
N LEU A 329 4.60 21.70 -7.72
CA LEU A 329 5.31 20.47 -7.38
C LEU A 329 6.55 20.31 -8.26
N GLU A 330 7.61 19.72 -7.70
CA GLU A 330 8.85 19.49 -8.42
C GLU A 330 9.14 18.00 -8.61
N LEU A 331 9.60 17.65 -9.82
CA LEU A 331 10.16 16.33 -10.09
C LEU A 331 11.52 16.19 -9.42
N ASN A 332 11.74 15.09 -8.75
CA ASN A 332 13.05 14.72 -8.25
C ASN A 332 13.99 14.38 -9.41
N GLN A 333 14.93 15.29 -9.71
CA GLN A 333 15.82 15.16 -10.87
C GLN A 333 16.71 13.90 -10.84
N GLU A 334 17.17 13.49 -9.66
CA GLU A 334 18.02 12.30 -9.49
C GLU A 334 17.26 10.98 -9.78
N LYS A 335 15.95 10.96 -9.54
CA LYS A 335 15.12 9.78 -9.72
C LYS A 335 14.26 9.82 -10.99
N THR A 336 14.16 10.97 -11.64
CA THR A 336 13.40 11.12 -12.89
C THR A 336 14.28 10.73 -14.07
N LEU A 337 14.23 9.46 -14.45
CA LEU A 337 15.10 8.86 -15.45
C LEU A 337 14.32 8.52 -16.73
N ILE A 338 15.01 8.61 -17.88
CA ILE A 338 14.54 8.07 -19.15
C ILE A 338 15.34 6.81 -19.46
N THR A 339 14.72 5.66 -19.29
CA THR A 339 15.35 4.35 -19.40
C THR A 339 14.94 3.65 -20.69
N HIS A 340 15.92 3.21 -21.51
CA HIS A 340 15.61 2.40 -22.69
C HIS A 340 15.12 1.02 -22.29
N ALA A 341 13.92 0.65 -22.74
CA ALA A 341 13.17 -0.47 -22.20
C ALA A 341 13.79 -1.86 -22.46
N ARG A 342 14.66 -2.02 -23.47
CA ARG A 342 15.30 -3.31 -23.79
C ARG A 342 16.68 -3.48 -23.16
N THR A 343 17.46 -2.40 -23.06
CA THR A 343 18.86 -2.44 -22.58
C THR A 343 18.99 -1.99 -21.14
N GLY A 344 18.03 -1.21 -20.64
CA GLY A 344 17.92 -0.77 -19.26
C GLY A 344 16.79 -1.48 -18.51
N ALA A 345 16.62 -1.10 -17.25
CA ALA A 345 15.53 -1.56 -16.39
C ALA A 345 14.98 -0.37 -15.60
N ALA A 346 13.74 0.01 -15.87
CA ALA A 346 13.05 1.03 -15.08
C ALA A 346 12.69 0.47 -13.70
N ARG A 347 12.71 1.33 -12.68
CA ARG A 347 12.32 0.97 -11.31
C ARG A 347 10.97 1.57 -10.97
N PHE A 348 10.00 0.70 -10.70
CA PHE A 348 8.66 1.14 -10.29
C PHE A 348 8.11 0.20 -9.25
N LEU A 349 7.64 0.76 -8.14
CA LEU A 349 7.06 0.01 -7.01
C LEU A 349 7.95 -1.18 -6.57
N GLY A 350 9.24 -0.97 -6.46
CA GLY A 350 10.18 -1.99 -6.00
C GLY A 350 10.47 -3.13 -6.97
N TYR A 351 9.94 -3.09 -8.20
CA TYR A 351 10.25 -4.01 -9.29
C TYR A 351 11.20 -3.38 -10.30
N GLU A 352 11.95 -4.20 -11.01
CA GLU A 352 12.61 -3.84 -12.25
C GLU A 352 11.72 -4.19 -13.44
N ILE A 353 11.47 -3.22 -14.33
CA ILE A 353 10.60 -3.34 -15.49
C ILE A 353 11.43 -3.26 -16.76
N THR A 354 11.34 -4.26 -17.62
CA THR A 354 12.07 -4.32 -18.88
C THR A 354 11.17 -4.83 -20.00
N VAL A 355 11.52 -4.56 -21.25
CA VAL A 355 10.90 -5.18 -22.42
C VAL A 355 11.71 -6.39 -22.84
N GLN A 356 11.04 -7.54 -22.95
CA GLN A 356 11.68 -8.79 -23.35
C GLN A 356 12.00 -8.82 -24.85
N HIS A 357 13.13 -9.43 -25.16
CA HIS A 357 13.54 -9.72 -26.53
C HIS A 357 14.26 -11.07 -26.57
N ALA A 358 13.72 -12.02 -27.31
CA ALA A 358 14.32 -13.34 -27.54
C ALA A 358 13.80 -13.96 -28.83
N ASP A 359 14.58 -13.81 -29.91
CA ASP A 359 14.18 -14.29 -31.24
C ASP A 359 14.10 -15.82 -31.34
N ARG A 360 14.83 -16.54 -30.46
CA ARG A 360 14.83 -18.00 -30.39
C ARG A 360 13.62 -18.58 -29.65
N LYS A 361 12.92 -17.77 -28.83
CA LYS A 361 11.78 -18.25 -28.05
C LYS A 361 10.49 -18.20 -28.86
N LEU A 362 10.10 -19.34 -29.38
CA LEU A 362 8.92 -19.50 -30.23
C LEU A 362 7.79 -20.20 -29.50
N ALA A 363 6.55 -19.76 -29.75
CA ALA A 363 5.33 -20.45 -29.42
C ALA A 363 4.44 -20.50 -30.68
N ARG A 364 3.98 -21.65 -31.07
CA ARG A 364 3.17 -21.86 -32.31
C ARG A 364 3.85 -21.24 -33.55
N GLY A 365 5.18 -21.38 -33.67
CA GLY A 365 5.96 -20.88 -34.82
C GLY A 365 6.21 -19.36 -34.82
N ARG A 366 5.72 -18.59 -33.86
CA ARG A 366 5.91 -17.15 -33.75
C ARG A 366 6.77 -16.79 -32.54
N ARG A 367 7.50 -15.67 -32.58
CA ARG A 367 8.21 -15.13 -31.41
C ARG A 367 7.19 -14.78 -30.33
N SER A 368 7.38 -15.33 -29.14
CA SER A 368 6.35 -15.28 -28.08
C SER A 368 6.54 -14.20 -27.02
N VAL A 369 7.75 -13.62 -26.93
CA VAL A 369 8.09 -12.69 -25.84
C VAL A 369 8.52 -11.31 -26.30
N ASN A 370 8.82 -11.12 -27.60
CA ASN A 370 9.34 -9.85 -28.10
C ASN A 370 8.33 -8.72 -27.90
N GLY A 371 8.76 -7.65 -27.25
CA GLY A 371 7.92 -6.51 -26.90
C GLY A 371 7.13 -6.67 -25.62
N ALA A 372 7.03 -7.87 -25.04
CA ALA A 372 6.30 -8.09 -23.80
C ALA A 372 7.07 -7.50 -22.60
N ILE A 373 6.33 -6.92 -21.65
CA ILE A 373 6.90 -6.42 -20.40
C ILE A 373 7.29 -7.58 -19.49
N ALA A 374 8.48 -7.48 -18.91
CA ALA A 374 8.92 -8.35 -17.82
C ALA A 374 9.02 -7.56 -16.52
N LEU A 375 8.34 -8.05 -15.50
CA LEU A 375 8.53 -7.64 -14.12
C LEU A 375 9.60 -8.56 -13.50
N ARG A 376 10.60 -7.97 -12.84
CA ARG A 376 11.72 -8.72 -12.24
C ARG A 376 11.94 -8.34 -10.78
N VAL A 377 12.48 -9.27 -10.02
CA VAL A 377 12.94 -9.03 -8.64
C VAL A 377 14.33 -8.38 -8.71
N PRO A 378 14.53 -7.15 -8.20
CA PRO A 378 15.84 -6.51 -8.19
C PRO A 378 16.85 -7.31 -7.36
N THR A 379 18.04 -7.53 -7.88
CA THR A 379 19.12 -8.26 -7.19
C THR A 379 19.51 -7.59 -5.87
N ALA A 380 19.53 -6.26 -5.85
CA ALA A 380 19.81 -5.48 -4.65
C ALA A 380 18.79 -5.74 -3.53
N VAL A 381 17.51 -5.92 -3.86
CA VAL A 381 16.47 -6.26 -2.89
C VAL A 381 16.70 -7.63 -2.28
N VAL A 382 17.04 -8.64 -3.09
CA VAL A 382 17.34 -9.98 -2.56
C VAL A 382 18.52 -9.91 -1.59
N LYS A 383 19.59 -9.20 -1.94
CA LYS A 383 20.75 -9.00 -1.05
C LYS A 383 20.36 -8.30 0.25
N ALA A 384 19.65 -7.17 0.16
CA ALA A 384 19.22 -6.40 1.32
C ALA A 384 18.28 -7.19 2.25
N LYS A 385 17.38 -8.02 1.68
CA LYS A 385 16.46 -8.84 2.47
C LYS A 385 17.13 -10.08 3.09
N CYS A 386 18.25 -10.54 2.55
CA CYS A 386 19.07 -11.57 3.17
C CYS A 386 19.95 -11.02 4.33
N ALA A 387 20.38 -9.77 4.25
CA ALA A 387 21.36 -9.19 5.18
C ALA A 387 21.03 -9.38 6.68
N PRO A 388 19.77 -9.20 7.17
CA PRO A 388 19.46 -9.39 8.59
C PRO A 388 19.64 -10.81 9.13
N TYR A 389 19.83 -11.79 8.25
CA TYR A 389 19.98 -13.21 8.58
C TYR A 389 21.41 -13.72 8.33
N LEU A 390 22.32 -12.82 7.98
CA LEU A 390 23.71 -13.14 7.65
C LEU A 390 24.67 -12.48 8.65
N LYS A 391 25.69 -13.23 9.07
CA LYS A 391 26.87 -12.70 9.75
C LYS A 391 28.10 -13.13 8.95
N LEU A 392 28.96 -12.19 8.57
CA LEU A 392 30.12 -12.44 7.69
C LEU A 392 29.76 -13.22 6.42
N GLY A 393 28.61 -12.89 5.80
CA GLY A 393 28.14 -13.51 4.56
C GLY A 393 27.55 -14.92 4.69
N LYS A 394 27.53 -15.52 5.88
CA LYS A 394 26.96 -16.84 6.17
C LYS A 394 25.67 -16.73 6.99
N PRO A 395 24.65 -17.59 6.75
CA PRO A 395 23.45 -17.59 7.58
C PRO A 395 23.79 -17.85 9.05
N GLU A 396 23.24 -17.01 9.95
CA GLU A 396 23.51 -17.09 11.39
C GLU A 396 22.22 -17.06 12.20
N HIS A 397 22.26 -17.57 13.43
CA HIS A 397 21.14 -17.51 14.35
C HIS A 397 20.85 -16.05 14.75
N ARG A 398 19.63 -15.79 15.21
CA ARG A 398 19.22 -14.46 15.71
C ARG A 398 19.14 -14.50 17.24
N PRO A 399 20.15 -13.99 17.95
CA PRO A 399 20.24 -14.08 19.41
C PRO A 399 19.01 -13.49 20.11
N GLU A 400 18.50 -12.38 19.60
CA GLU A 400 17.32 -11.68 20.12
C GLU A 400 16.02 -12.50 20.05
N ARG A 401 16.05 -13.64 19.37
CA ARG A 401 14.89 -14.53 19.21
C ARG A 401 14.98 -15.86 19.93
N VAL A 402 16.13 -16.18 20.49
CA VAL A 402 16.39 -17.47 21.14
C VAL A 402 15.46 -17.69 22.36
N GLN A 403 15.09 -16.62 23.05
CA GLN A 403 14.20 -16.69 24.22
C GLN A 403 12.71 -16.89 23.86
N LEU A 404 12.33 -16.74 22.59
CA LEU A 404 10.93 -16.91 22.14
C LEU A 404 10.54 -18.38 22.06
N GLY A 405 9.24 -18.69 22.10
CA GLY A 405 8.70 -20.02 21.84
C GLY A 405 8.97 -20.49 20.40
N ASP A 406 9.08 -21.82 20.18
CA ASP A 406 9.31 -22.39 18.83
C ASP A 406 8.26 -21.90 17.82
N HIS A 407 7.00 -21.88 18.25
CA HIS A 407 5.89 -21.36 17.44
C HIS A 407 6.10 -19.88 17.05
N GLU A 408 6.57 -19.05 17.97
CA GLU A 408 6.80 -17.63 17.72
C GLU A 408 7.97 -17.43 16.76
N ILE A 409 9.07 -18.15 16.95
CA ILE A 409 10.24 -18.12 16.05
C ILE A 409 9.79 -18.48 14.63
N VAL A 410 9.14 -19.62 14.43
CA VAL A 410 8.68 -20.09 13.11
C VAL A 410 7.65 -19.11 12.53
N SER A 411 6.75 -18.55 13.36
CA SER A 411 5.74 -17.58 12.93
C SER A 411 6.35 -16.30 12.39
N ILE A 412 7.36 -15.74 13.08
CA ILE A 412 8.03 -14.50 12.68
C ILE A 412 8.78 -14.69 11.36
N TYR A 413 9.64 -15.71 11.28
CA TYR A 413 10.36 -16.03 10.04
C TYR A 413 9.39 -16.32 8.89
N GLY A 414 8.31 -17.07 9.17
CA GLY A 414 7.28 -17.41 8.18
C GLY A 414 6.51 -16.19 7.69
N ALA A 415 6.19 -15.25 8.57
CA ALA A 415 5.49 -14.00 8.20
C ALA A 415 6.39 -13.08 7.38
N GLU A 416 7.65 -12.88 7.78
CA GLU A 416 8.64 -12.07 7.06
C GLU A 416 8.89 -12.63 5.65
N TYR A 417 9.13 -13.94 5.53
CA TYR A 417 9.31 -14.62 4.24
C TYR A 417 8.08 -14.52 3.35
N ARG A 418 6.91 -14.82 3.89
CA ARG A 418 5.62 -14.78 3.16
C ARG A 418 5.33 -13.39 2.62
N GLY A 419 5.54 -12.35 3.41
CA GLY A 419 5.32 -10.96 2.98
C GLY A 419 6.17 -10.59 1.77
N ILE A 420 7.46 -10.98 1.78
CA ILE A 420 8.38 -10.70 0.65
C ILE A 420 7.98 -11.50 -0.58
N VAL A 421 7.70 -12.80 -0.44
CA VAL A 421 7.31 -13.66 -1.57
C VAL A 421 6.01 -13.19 -2.19
N GLN A 422 4.98 -12.91 -1.39
CA GLN A 422 3.69 -12.42 -1.87
C GLN A 422 3.84 -11.11 -2.64
N TYR A 423 4.68 -10.21 -2.16
CA TYR A 423 4.94 -8.96 -2.88
C TYR A 423 5.50 -9.18 -4.28
N TYR A 424 6.44 -10.13 -4.46
CA TYR A 424 7.13 -10.38 -5.73
C TYR A 424 6.52 -11.49 -6.61
N LEU A 425 5.34 -12.00 -6.30
CA LEU A 425 4.71 -13.08 -7.08
C LEU A 425 4.36 -12.72 -8.53
N LEU A 426 4.26 -11.44 -8.87
CA LEU A 426 4.08 -10.98 -10.26
C LEU A 426 5.36 -11.08 -11.09
N ALA A 427 6.54 -11.17 -10.46
CA ALA A 427 7.82 -11.23 -11.16
C ALA A 427 7.97 -12.51 -11.97
N GLY A 428 8.49 -12.38 -13.20
CA GLY A 428 8.82 -13.52 -14.07
C GLY A 428 9.94 -14.40 -13.51
N ASP A 429 10.81 -13.83 -12.70
CA ASP A 429 11.98 -14.44 -12.09
C ASP A 429 11.85 -14.56 -10.55
N VAL A 430 10.64 -14.73 -10.04
CA VAL A 430 10.35 -14.89 -8.61
C VAL A 430 11.17 -16.02 -7.95
N TRP A 431 11.62 -17.00 -8.72
CA TRP A 431 12.52 -18.06 -8.30
C TRP A 431 13.84 -17.54 -7.69
N ARG A 432 14.27 -16.31 -7.99
CA ARG A 432 15.43 -15.67 -7.35
C ARG A 432 15.29 -15.55 -5.83
N LEU A 433 14.07 -15.57 -5.31
CA LEU A 433 13.81 -15.60 -3.87
C LEU A 433 14.14 -16.95 -3.22
N SER A 434 14.55 -17.98 -3.99
CA SER A 434 15.06 -19.24 -3.44
C SER A 434 16.30 -19.03 -2.57
N ARG A 435 17.17 -18.07 -2.93
CA ARG A 435 18.31 -17.68 -2.08
C ARG A 435 17.83 -17.13 -0.73
N LEU A 436 16.85 -16.25 -0.73
CA LEU A 436 16.26 -15.72 0.51
C LEU A 436 15.64 -16.84 1.35
N HIS A 437 14.90 -17.76 0.72
CA HIS A 437 14.34 -18.94 1.38
C HIS A 437 15.41 -19.74 2.10
N TRP A 438 16.50 -20.07 1.40
CA TRP A 438 17.61 -20.85 1.97
C TRP A 438 18.28 -20.11 3.14
N VAL A 439 18.60 -18.82 2.98
CA VAL A 439 19.22 -18.01 4.02
C VAL A 439 18.34 -17.94 5.27
N MET A 440 17.06 -17.62 5.11
CA MET A 440 16.11 -17.50 6.22
C MET A 440 15.85 -18.85 6.89
N LEU A 441 15.71 -19.93 6.12
CA LEU A 441 15.54 -21.28 6.65
C LEU A 441 16.73 -21.69 7.52
N THR A 442 17.94 -21.52 7.00
CA THR A 442 19.16 -21.90 7.75
C THR A 442 19.31 -21.06 9.02
N SER A 443 19.03 -19.75 8.95
CA SER A 443 19.05 -18.86 10.12
C SER A 443 18.00 -19.28 11.17
N MET A 444 16.78 -19.60 10.75
CA MET A 444 15.70 -20.08 11.62
C MET A 444 16.09 -21.38 12.33
N LEU A 445 16.58 -22.36 11.58
CA LEU A 445 17.01 -23.64 12.15
C LEU A 445 18.19 -23.49 13.10
N LYS A 446 19.15 -22.61 12.81
CA LYS A 446 20.23 -22.25 13.73
C LYS A 446 19.72 -21.59 15.02
N THR A 447 18.69 -20.70 14.89
CA THR A 447 18.06 -20.06 16.06
C THR A 447 17.37 -21.09 16.97
N LEU A 448 16.64 -22.05 16.37
CA LEU A 448 16.03 -23.16 17.10
C LEU A 448 17.09 -24.10 17.72
N ALA A 449 18.16 -24.40 16.98
CA ALA A 449 19.27 -25.22 17.46
C ALA A 449 19.99 -24.58 18.65
N ALA A 450 20.26 -23.28 18.60
CA ALA A 450 20.85 -22.53 19.71
C ALA A 450 19.94 -22.53 20.95
N LYS A 451 18.63 -22.36 20.77
CA LYS A 451 17.64 -22.43 21.85
C LYS A 451 17.63 -23.81 22.56
N HIS A 452 17.59 -24.86 21.76
CA HIS A 452 17.49 -26.24 22.29
C HIS A 452 18.85 -26.93 22.55
N ARG A 453 19.95 -26.19 22.44
CA ARG A 453 21.32 -26.73 22.56
C ARG A 453 21.51 -28.01 21.73
N SER A 454 21.04 -27.97 20.48
CA SER A 454 20.95 -29.10 19.56
C SER A 454 21.56 -28.77 18.19
N THR A 455 21.48 -29.69 17.24
CA THR A 455 21.99 -29.48 15.88
C THR A 455 20.93 -28.97 14.93
N VAL A 456 21.35 -28.26 13.88
CA VAL A 456 20.47 -27.80 12.78
C VAL A 456 19.73 -28.96 12.13
N THR A 457 20.40 -30.11 11.97
CA THR A 457 19.80 -31.32 11.37
C THR A 457 18.69 -31.90 12.25
N ALA A 458 18.89 -31.94 13.57
CA ALA A 458 17.88 -32.41 14.51
C ALA A 458 16.65 -31.50 14.49
N MET A 459 16.85 -30.16 14.50
CA MET A 459 15.76 -29.21 14.39
C MET A 459 15.03 -29.29 13.05
N ALA A 460 15.76 -29.51 11.96
CA ALA A 460 15.15 -29.72 10.65
C ALA A 460 14.24 -30.96 10.65
N ARG A 461 14.69 -32.10 11.20
CA ARG A 461 13.86 -33.33 11.31
C ARG A 461 12.63 -33.11 12.17
N LYS A 462 12.77 -32.45 13.32
CA LYS A 462 11.70 -32.19 14.29
C LYS A 462 10.57 -31.33 13.67
N HIS A 463 10.92 -30.31 12.91
CA HIS A 463 9.94 -29.32 12.43
C HIS A 463 9.51 -29.52 10.98
N GLN A 464 10.16 -30.40 10.20
CA GLN A 464 9.84 -30.62 8.80
C GLN A 464 8.48 -31.31 8.64
N THR A 465 7.64 -30.80 7.74
CA THR A 465 6.36 -31.40 7.36
C THR A 465 6.07 -31.14 5.89
N THR A 466 5.05 -31.80 5.38
CA THR A 466 4.58 -31.61 4.00
C THR A 466 3.14 -31.10 4.03
N ILE A 467 2.87 -30.05 3.28
CA ILE A 467 1.52 -29.48 3.13
C ILE A 467 1.01 -29.65 1.71
N ALA A 468 -0.26 -29.90 1.55
CA ALA A 468 -0.93 -29.86 0.25
C ALA A 468 -1.07 -28.41 -0.22
N THR A 469 -0.71 -28.16 -1.47
CA THR A 469 -0.94 -26.87 -2.13
C THR A 469 -1.62 -27.09 -3.48
N PRO A 470 -2.26 -26.05 -4.08
CA PRO A 470 -2.84 -26.14 -5.43
C PRO A 470 -1.83 -26.55 -6.51
N HIS A 471 -0.54 -26.53 -6.19
CA HIS A 471 0.56 -26.89 -7.10
C HIS A 471 1.27 -28.19 -6.68
N GLY A 472 0.59 -29.06 -5.94
CA GLY A 472 1.12 -30.31 -5.38
C GLY A 472 1.68 -30.18 -3.96
N PRO A 473 2.11 -31.28 -3.34
CA PRO A 473 2.65 -31.29 -2.01
C PRO A 473 3.94 -30.49 -1.92
N ARG A 474 4.11 -29.74 -0.82
CA ARG A 474 5.27 -28.88 -0.59
C ARG A 474 5.83 -29.07 0.80
N ARG A 475 7.14 -29.19 0.87
CA ARG A 475 7.89 -29.25 2.13
C ARG A 475 7.86 -27.89 2.82
N CYS A 476 7.57 -27.85 4.11
CA CYS A 476 7.64 -26.68 4.96
C CYS A 476 8.13 -27.07 6.36
N PHE A 477 8.34 -26.08 7.23
CA PHE A 477 8.72 -26.27 8.63
C PHE A 477 7.59 -25.74 9.51
N GLU A 478 7.15 -26.54 10.46
CA GLU A 478 5.97 -26.27 11.28
C GLU A 478 6.30 -26.36 12.77
N ALA A 479 5.75 -25.45 13.55
CA ALA A 479 5.73 -25.55 15.00
C ALA A 479 4.27 -25.43 15.48
N ARG A 480 3.89 -26.30 16.41
CA ARG A 480 2.54 -26.37 16.99
C ARG A 480 2.58 -26.05 18.47
N VAL A 481 1.50 -25.43 18.95
CA VAL A 481 1.22 -25.26 20.37
C VAL A 481 -0.17 -25.79 20.61
N GLU A 482 -0.26 -26.87 21.37
CA GLU A 482 -1.54 -27.43 21.79
C GLU A 482 -2.26 -26.48 22.76
N ARG A 483 -3.58 -26.52 22.76
CA ARG A 483 -4.42 -25.64 23.59
C ARG A 483 -5.65 -26.41 24.05
N ASP A 484 -5.86 -26.45 25.36
CA ASP A 484 -7.01 -27.12 25.95
C ASP A 484 -8.33 -26.66 25.36
N GLY A 485 -9.13 -27.59 24.85
CA GLY A 485 -10.44 -27.35 24.26
C GLY A 485 -10.48 -26.50 23.00
N ARG A 486 -9.32 -26.21 22.32
CA ARG A 486 -9.23 -25.38 21.12
C ARG A 486 -8.31 -25.98 20.08
N LYS A 487 -8.51 -25.59 18.81
CA LYS A 487 -7.59 -25.97 17.73
C LYS A 487 -6.16 -25.51 18.04
N PRO A 488 -5.14 -26.33 17.77
CA PRO A 488 -3.74 -25.96 18.01
C PRO A 488 -3.34 -24.72 17.24
N LEU A 489 -2.42 -23.93 17.78
CA LEU A 489 -1.77 -22.87 17.05
C LEU A 489 -0.69 -23.49 16.16
N VAL A 490 -0.72 -23.17 14.87
CA VAL A 490 0.21 -23.70 13.89
C VAL A 490 0.94 -22.54 13.21
N ALA A 491 2.25 -22.52 13.34
CA ALA A 491 3.12 -21.61 12.61
C ALA A 491 3.89 -22.37 11.51
N ARG A 492 4.05 -21.77 10.34
CA ARG A 492 4.71 -22.39 9.19
C ARG A 492 5.70 -21.46 8.51
N PHE A 493 6.86 -22.02 8.17
CA PHE A 493 7.85 -21.39 7.30
C PHE A 493 8.01 -22.21 6.01
N GLY A 494 8.04 -21.54 4.85
CA GLY A 494 8.17 -22.19 3.54
C GLY A 494 6.83 -22.69 2.96
N GLY A 495 6.90 -23.70 2.10
CA GLY A 495 5.71 -24.27 1.43
C GLY A 495 5.08 -23.39 0.34
N ILE A 496 5.61 -22.20 0.06
CA ILE A 496 5.08 -21.26 -0.94
C ILE A 496 5.76 -21.54 -2.29
N PRO A 497 5.00 -21.86 -3.36
CA PRO A 497 5.59 -22.05 -4.68
C PRO A 497 6.14 -20.74 -5.24
N LEU A 498 7.43 -20.70 -5.60
CA LEU A 498 8.04 -19.56 -6.26
C LEU A 498 7.72 -19.56 -7.77
N ARG A 499 6.44 -19.44 -8.10
CA ARG A 499 5.91 -19.39 -9.47
C ARG A 499 5.21 -18.07 -9.71
N ARG A 500 5.45 -17.48 -10.89
CA ARG A 500 4.80 -16.24 -11.30
C ARG A 500 3.27 -16.38 -11.25
N GLN A 501 2.61 -15.41 -10.66
CA GLN A 501 1.16 -15.23 -10.75
C GLN A 501 0.85 -14.12 -11.76
N LYS A 502 -0.21 -14.30 -12.56
CA LYS A 502 -0.60 -13.31 -13.57
C LYS A 502 -1.64 -12.31 -13.07
N LYS A 503 -2.35 -12.64 -11.98
CA LYS A 503 -3.38 -11.80 -11.38
C LYS A 503 -2.82 -11.06 -10.16
N ALA A 504 -3.35 -9.89 -9.88
CA ALA A 504 -3.03 -9.14 -8.66
C ALA A 504 -3.40 -9.97 -7.42
N VAL A 505 -2.46 -10.05 -6.48
CA VAL A 505 -2.62 -10.84 -5.23
C VAL A 505 -2.76 -9.92 -4.02
N LEU A 506 -2.14 -8.74 -4.08
CA LEU A 506 -2.18 -7.73 -3.01
C LEU A 506 -2.94 -6.50 -3.50
N THR A 507 -3.89 -6.07 -2.68
CA THR A 507 -4.54 -4.77 -2.78
C THR A 507 -4.21 -3.99 -1.53
N ASP A 508 -4.19 -2.67 -1.61
CA ASP A 508 -4.04 -1.84 -0.43
C ASP A 508 -5.22 -2.10 0.51
N ARG A 509 -4.93 -2.18 1.82
CA ARG A 509 -5.95 -2.50 2.83
C ARG A 509 -6.95 -1.38 3.09
N HIS A 510 -7.01 -0.37 2.24
CA HIS A 510 -8.09 0.61 2.27
C HIS A 510 -9.38 -0.13 1.95
N ALA A 511 -10.08 -0.50 3.00
CA ALA A 511 -11.21 -1.39 2.94
C ALA A 511 -12.25 -0.89 1.95
N VAL A 512 -12.70 -1.78 1.08
CA VAL A 512 -13.94 -1.57 0.32
C VAL A 512 -15.03 -1.17 1.31
N PRO A 513 -15.74 -0.04 1.10
CA PRO A 513 -16.88 0.33 1.94
C PRO A 513 -17.84 -0.85 2.04
N GLY A 514 -18.13 -1.33 3.24
CA GLY A 514 -18.98 -2.51 3.48
C GLY A 514 -18.23 -3.82 3.81
N ALA A 515 -16.94 -3.94 3.58
CA ALA A 515 -16.16 -5.16 3.84
C ALA A 515 -15.57 -5.26 5.27
N THR A 516 -15.92 -4.38 6.19
CA THR A 516 -15.56 -4.51 7.62
C THR A 516 -16.34 -5.66 8.25
N ARG A 517 -15.85 -6.87 8.03
CA ARG A 517 -16.40 -8.08 8.66
C ARG A 517 -16.15 -8.07 10.17
N SER A 518 -17.26 -8.14 10.90
CA SER A 518 -17.47 -8.63 12.27
C SER A 518 -16.79 -7.91 13.44
N LYS A 519 -15.48 -7.70 13.52
CA LYS A 519 -14.83 -7.23 14.75
C LYS A 519 -15.22 -5.80 15.19
N GLY A 520 -15.31 -4.85 14.25
CA GLY A 520 -15.73 -3.48 14.55
C GLY A 520 -17.23 -3.35 14.83
N LYS A 521 -18.05 -4.20 14.20
CA LYS A 521 -19.50 -4.22 14.43
C LYS A 521 -19.85 -4.65 15.86
N GLU A 522 -19.18 -5.67 16.37
CA GLU A 522 -19.38 -6.17 17.74
C GLU A 522 -19.06 -5.10 18.78
N LEU A 523 -17.90 -4.42 18.68
CA LEU A 523 -17.54 -3.36 19.62
C LEU A 523 -18.53 -2.19 19.60
N ILE A 524 -18.98 -1.77 18.40
CA ILE A 524 -19.98 -0.71 18.24
C ILE A 524 -21.33 -1.14 18.84
N THR A 525 -21.72 -2.40 18.68
CA THR A 525 -22.95 -2.94 19.27
C THR A 525 -22.89 -2.88 20.79
N TRP A 526 -21.81 -3.31 21.41
CA TRP A 526 -21.60 -3.23 22.86
C TRP A 526 -21.58 -1.76 23.35
N LEU A 527 -20.92 -0.87 22.63
CA LEU A 527 -20.89 0.56 22.97
C LEU A 527 -22.29 1.20 22.94
N ARG A 528 -23.12 0.79 21.97
CA ARG A 528 -24.53 1.24 21.87
C ARG A 528 -25.45 0.62 22.93
N ALA A 529 -25.16 -0.61 23.32
CA ALA A 529 -25.97 -1.29 24.36
C ALA A 529 -25.88 -0.62 25.72
N GLY A 530 -24.86 0.21 25.98
CA GLY A 530 -24.75 0.99 27.19
C GLY A 530 -24.60 0.14 28.46
N ARG A 531 -23.99 -1.06 28.37
CA ARG A 531 -23.82 -1.98 29.49
C ARG A 531 -22.33 -2.24 29.75
N CYS A 532 -21.93 -2.14 31.02
CA CYS A 532 -20.55 -2.40 31.45
C CYS A 532 -20.24 -3.90 31.40
N GLU A 533 -19.12 -4.29 30.75
CA GLU A 533 -18.69 -5.69 30.67
C GLU A 533 -18.03 -6.22 31.96
N LEU A 534 -17.74 -5.36 32.95
CA LEU A 534 -17.16 -5.75 34.24
C LEU A 534 -18.17 -5.84 35.35
N CYS A 535 -18.99 -4.79 35.56
CA CYS A 535 -19.98 -4.77 36.61
C CYS A 535 -21.40 -5.07 36.11
N GLU A 536 -21.56 -5.28 34.80
CA GLU A 536 -22.83 -5.62 34.11
C GLU A 536 -23.96 -4.61 34.25
N LYS A 537 -23.71 -3.46 34.88
CA LYS A 537 -24.74 -2.40 35.09
C LYS A 537 -24.94 -1.58 33.80
N PRO A 538 -26.19 -1.14 33.52
CA PRO A 538 -26.43 -0.13 32.49
C PRO A 538 -25.79 1.19 32.89
N ALA A 539 -25.04 1.81 31.98
CA ALA A 539 -24.31 3.07 32.22
C ALA A 539 -23.91 3.76 30.92
N LYS A 540 -23.52 5.02 31.01
CA LYS A 540 -22.74 5.70 29.94
C LYS A 540 -21.35 5.05 29.87
N VAL A 541 -21.15 4.16 28.90
CA VAL A 541 -19.94 3.36 28.80
C VAL A 541 -18.81 4.03 28.00
N ARG A 542 -17.58 3.59 28.29
CA ARG A 542 -16.34 3.94 27.59
C ARG A 542 -15.65 2.66 27.14
N VAL A 543 -14.80 2.76 26.12
CA VAL A 543 -13.99 1.63 25.67
C VAL A 543 -12.60 1.73 26.30
N HIS A 544 -12.25 0.77 27.14
CA HIS A 544 -10.88 0.56 27.58
C HIS A 544 -10.12 -0.25 26.52
N GLN A 545 -8.93 0.22 26.13
CA GLN A 545 -8.08 -0.42 25.10
C GLN A 545 -6.64 -0.54 25.52
N VAL A 546 -6.02 -1.71 25.26
CA VAL A 546 -4.61 -1.97 25.51
C VAL A 546 -3.82 -2.09 24.21
N ARG A 547 -2.54 -1.74 24.26
CA ARG A 547 -1.64 -1.81 23.09
C ARG A 547 -1.40 -3.25 22.65
N LYS A 548 -1.05 -4.14 23.59
CA LYS A 548 -0.86 -5.58 23.35
C LYS A 548 -1.45 -6.38 24.50
N LEU A 549 -2.06 -7.54 24.18
CA LEU A 549 -2.52 -8.47 25.22
C LEU A 549 -1.37 -9.12 26.00
N ALA A 550 -0.21 -9.25 25.38
CA ALA A 550 1.01 -9.76 26.02
C ALA A 550 1.49 -8.83 27.17
N ASP A 551 1.23 -7.52 27.06
CA ASP A 551 1.62 -6.54 28.08
C ASP A 551 0.80 -6.71 29.38
N LEU A 552 -0.28 -7.50 29.37
CA LEU A 552 -1.11 -7.80 30.54
C LEU A 552 -0.56 -8.96 31.40
N ALA A 553 0.37 -9.76 30.85
CA ALA A 553 0.97 -10.90 31.53
C ALA A 553 2.25 -10.45 32.22
N SER A 554 2.21 -10.15 33.52
CA SER A 554 3.40 -9.94 34.35
C SER A 554 3.74 -11.24 35.09
N PRO A 555 4.94 -11.83 34.89
CA PRO A 555 5.36 -13.00 35.65
C PRO A 555 5.32 -12.72 37.17
N GLY A 556 4.73 -13.62 37.95
CA GLY A 556 4.74 -13.55 39.41
C GLY A 556 3.68 -12.66 40.06
N ARG A 557 2.78 -12.01 39.30
CA ARG A 557 1.64 -11.25 39.87
C ARG A 557 0.28 -11.80 39.40
N PRO A 558 -0.72 -11.94 40.29
CA PRO A 558 -2.06 -12.34 39.91
C PRO A 558 -2.65 -11.27 38.99
N GLN A 559 -3.16 -11.70 37.81
CA GLN A 559 -3.78 -10.79 36.86
C GLN A 559 -5.13 -10.28 37.42
N PRO A 560 -5.42 -8.97 37.32
CA PRO A 560 -6.71 -8.43 37.73
C PRO A 560 -7.84 -8.98 36.83
N ALA A 561 -9.07 -9.04 37.38
CA ALA A 561 -10.23 -9.64 36.70
C ALA A 561 -10.47 -9.11 35.27
N TRP A 562 -10.27 -7.80 35.05
CA TRP A 562 -10.40 -7.18 33.74
C TRP A 562 -9.36 -7.69 32.71
N ALA A 563 -8.10 -7.89 33.15
CA ALA A 563 -7.04 -8.42 32.30
C ALA A 563 -7.29 -9.89 31.95
N GLN A 564 -7.73 -10.70 32.93
CA GLN A 564 -8.17 -12.08 32.70
C GLN A 564 -9.34 -12.14 31.70
N LEU A 565 -10.33 -11.24 31.81
CA LEU A 565 -11.45 -11.17 30.89
C LEU A 565 -11.00 -10.83 29.47
N MET A 566 -10.09 -9.84 29.30
CA MET A 566 -9.48 -9.50 28.00
C MET A 566 -8.69 -10.67 27.41
N ALA A 567 -7.89 -11.34 28.20
CA ALA A 567 -7.11 -12.52 27.80
C ALA A 567 -8.04 -13.69 27.39
N ARG A 568 -9.06 -14.00 28.19
CA ARG A 568 -10.07 -15.03 27.91
C ARG A 568 -10.82 -14.74 26.60
N ARG A 569 -11.25 -13.49 26.39
CA ARG A 569 -11.96 -13.06 25.17
C ARG A 569 -11.01 -12.81 23.98
N ARG A 570 -9.70 -12.78 24.20
CA ARG A 570 -8.66 -12.41 23.21
C ARG A 570 -8.98 -11.11 22.48
N ARG A 571 -9.48 -10.15 23.22
CA ARG A 571 -9.89 -8.85 22.72
C ARG A 571 -9.11 -7.76 23.44
N LYS A 572 -8.50 -6.83 22.68
CA LYS A 572 -7.75 -5.69 23.20
C LYS A 572 -8.62 -4.56 23.75
N THR A 573 -9.94 -4.74 23.75
CA THR A 573 -10.93 -3.73 24.16
C THR A 573 -11.93 -4.30 25.13
N LEU A 574 -12.35 -3.50 26.13
CA LEU A 574 -13.50 -3.74 26.98
C LEU A 574 -14.41 -2.52 26.97
N VAL A 575 -15.73 -2.73 26.99
CA VAL A 575 -16.71 -1.66 27.15
C VAL A 575 -17.09 -1.59 28.63
N VAL A 576 -16.72 -0.49 29.30
CA VAL A 576 -16.85 -0.37 30.76
C VAL A 576 -17.47 0.98 31.16
N CYS A 577 -18.12 1.04 32.32
CA CYS A 577 -18.57 2.31 32.88
C CYS A 577 -17.39 3.16 33.38
N PRO A 578 -17.55 4.50 33.55
CA PRO A 578 -16.49 5.36 34.03
C PRO A 578 -15.81 4.87 35.31
N PRO A 579 -16.52 4.48 36.39
CA PRO A 579 -15.86 4.00 37.60
C PRO A 579 -15.00 2.75 37.40
N CYS A 580 -15.47 1.79 36.57
CA CYS A 580 -14.67 0.62 36.24
C CYS A 580 -13.44 0.97 35.39
N HIS A 581 -13.59 1.94 34.47
CA HIS A 581 -12.47 2.43 33.66
C HIS A 581 -11.40 3.09 34.52
N ASP A 582 -11.81 3.96 35.42
CA ASP A 582 -10.91 4.67 36.33
C ASP A 582 -10.19 3.70 37.29
N THR A 583 -10.89 2.64 37.77
CA THR A 583 -10.29 1.56 38.57
C THR A 583 -9.22 0.77 37.79
N ILE A 584 -9.43 0.55 36.49
CA ILE A 584 -8.44 -0.11 35.63
C ILE A 584 -7.15 0.74 35.57
N HIS A 585 -7.29 2.06 35.37
CA HIS A 585 -6.14 2.97 35.26
C HIS A 585 -5.43 3.22 36.59
N ALA A 586 -6.14 3.32 37.70
CA ALA A 586 -5.56 3.50 39.04
C ALA A 586 -4.67 2.31 39.47
N ARG A 587 -4.89 1.11 38.89
CA ARG A 587 -4.12 -0.11 39.18
C ARG A 587 -3.04 -0.44 38.14
N GLN A 588 -2.88 0.36 37.08
CA GLN A 588 -1.74 0.26 36.19
C GLN A 588 -0.54 0.98 36.82
N PRO A 589 0.62 0.33 37.00
CA PRO A 589 1.84 1.05 37.35
C PRO A 589 2.10 2.09 36.24
N THR A 590 2.31 3.33 36.64
CA THR A 590 2.78 4.40 35.75
C THR A 590 4.03 3.91 35.05
N ALA A 591 3.93 3.65 33.75
CA ALA A 591 5.10 3.41 32.93
C ALA A 591 5.91 4.71 32.93
N THR A 592 7.04 4.70 33.61
CA THR A 592 8.07 5.73 33.47
C THR A 592 8.35 5.90 31.99
N PRO A 593 8.44 7.13 31.47
CA PRO A 593 8.89 7.36 30.11
C PRO A 593 10.33 6.85 30.03
N THR A 594 10.57 5.83 29.24
CA THR A 594 11.93 5.51 28.79
C THR A 594 12.34 6.64 27.84
N GLU A 595 13.38 7.34 28.22
CA GLU A 595 14.13 8.32 27.42
C GLU A 595 14.49 7.85 26.00
#